data_f17e44315b9c994ae631f6fea9b3f0d5
#
_entry.id   f17e44315b9c994ae631f6fea9b3f0d5
#
_cell.length_a   1.000
_cell.length_b   1.000
_cell.length_c   1.000
_cell.angle_alpha   90.00
_cell.angle_beta   90.00
_cell.angle_gamma   90.00
#
_symmetry.space_group_name_H-M   'P 1'
#
loop_
_entity.id
_entity.type
_entity.pdbx_description
1 polymer ?
#
loop_
_entity_poly.entity_id
_entity_poly.type
_entity_poly.pdbx_seq_one_letter_code
_entity_poly.pdbx_strand_id
1 'polypeptide(L)'
;MKPIRYIVDKEDGKPYTVLNPELRQRELDALPKGRYRETIEKFYRKSTPLQFGYLYGLIYPKFLLAAWDAGYTTDDFKDVEELDLWCRARWANKPVTNRDTGEVIKVPLSKAEFITIDQMAYCNILRTFASEYLGIYIEEPDSNWKNKKK
;
A
#
# COMPACT_ATOMS: atom_id res chain seq x y z
N MET A 1 13.18 23.13 16.73
CA MET A 1 13.12 21.87 17.52
C MET A 1 12.51 20.78 16.66
N LYS A 2 13.13 19.62 16.64
CA LYS A 2 12.58 18.48 15.91
C LYS A 2 11.46 17.86 16.74
N PRO A 3 10.35 17.45 16.10
CA PRO A 3 9.29 16.76 16.82
C PRO A 3 9.76 15.39 17.29
N ILE A 4 9.28 15.00 18.46
CA ILE A 4 9.49 13.64 18.97
C ILE A 4 8.43 12.76 18.34
N ARG A 5 8.86 11.66 17.72
CA ARG A 5 7.96 10.72 17.05
C ARG A 5 8.11 9.34 17.65
N TYR A 6 6.98 8.71 17.92
CA TYR A 6 6.93 7.34 18.43
C TYR A 6 5.65 6.69 17.96
N ILE A 7 5.61 5.38 18.03
CA ILE A 7 4.49 4.58 17.54
C ILE A 7 3.79 3.94 18.71
N VAL A 8 2.46 3.94 18.66
CA VAL A 8 1.64 3.28 19.67
C VAL A 8 0.68 2.31 18.98
N ASP A 9 0.40 1.21 19.68
CA ASP A 9 -0.61 0.25 19.23
C ASP A 9 -1.84 0.37 20.11
N LYS A 10 -3.00 0.31 19.50
CA LYS A 10 -4.29 0.40 20.21
C LYS A 10 -5.15 -0.79 19.81
N GLU A 11 -5.57 -1.54 20.80
CA GLU A 11 -6.56 -2.62 20.61
C GLU A 11 -7.88 -2.20 21.22
N ASP A 12 -8.98 -2.77 20.70
CA ASP A 12 -10.30 -2.45 21.22
C ASP A 12 -10.44 -2.77 22.70
N GLY A 13 -10.93 -1.78 23.45
CA GLY A 13 -11.16 -1.94 24.87
C GLY A 13 -9.91 -1.91 25.75
N LYS A 14 -8.75 -1.61 25.19
CA LYS A 14 -7.50 -1.54 25.93
C LYS A 14 -6.81 -0.18 25.76
N PRO A 15 -6.03 0.27 26.75
CA PRO A 15 -5.20 1.46 26.55
C PRO A 15 -4.12 1.20 25.50
N TYR A 16 -3.64 2.27 24.86
CA TYR A 16 -2.57 2.12 23.89
C TYR A 16 -1.26 1.68 24.55
N THR A 17 -0.44 0.98 23.78
CA THR A 17 0.88 0.52 24.19
C THR A 17 1.93 1.24 23.34
N VAL A 18 2.93 1.84 23.99
CA VAL A 18 4.01 2.52 23.28
C VAL A 18 5.05 1.50 22.83
N LEU A 19 5.40 1.54 21.55
CA LEU A 19 6.54 0.78 21.05
C LEU A 19 7.80 1.52 21.46
N ASN A 20 8.76 0.78 22.01
CA ASN A 20 10.02 1.34 22.49
C ASN A 20 9.81 2.45 23.54
N PRO A 21 9.19 2.13 24.70
CA PRO A 21 8.84 3.14 25.70
C PRO A 21 10.04 3.80 26.34
N GLU A 22 11.18 3.12 26.42
CA GLU A 22 12.39 3.68 27.02
C GLU A 22 12.94 4.84 26.19
N LEU A 23 12.95 4.69 24.88
CA LEU A 23 13.40 5.76 23.99
C LEU A 23 12.45 6.96 24.05
N ARG A 24 11.15 6.69 24.04
CA ARG A 24 10.15 7.76 24.17
C ARG A 24 10.36 8.55 25.45
N GLN A 25 10.53 7.86 26.57
CA GLN A 25 10.71 8.52 27.86
C GLN A 25 11.98 9.35 27.89
N ARG A 26 13.06 8.84 27.32
CA ARG A 26 14.33 9.57 27.25
C ARG A 26 14.19 10.86 26.45
N GLU A 27 13.49 10.80 25.34
CA GLU A 27 13.28 11.99 24.50
C GLU A 27 12.38 13.01 25.18
N LEU A 28 11.33 12.54 25.87
CA LEU A 28 10.45 13.42 26.64
C LEU A 28 11.18 14.11 27.78
N ASP A 29 12.03 13.37 28.50
CA ASP A 29 12.79 13.92 29.61
C ASP A 29 13.80 14.97 29.17
N ALA A 30 14.25 14.90 27.93
CA ALA A 30 15.20 15.84 27.37
C ALA A 30 14.55 17.15 26.93
N LEU A 31 13.22 17.23 26.92
CA LEU A 31 12.52 18.45 26.49
C LEU A 31 12.70 19.57 27.52
N PRO A 32 12.97 20.81 27.05
CA PRO A 32 13.02 21.97 27.94
C PRO A 32 11.65 22.23 28.57
N LYS A 33 11.63 22.94 29.68
CA LYS A 33 10.38 23.36 30.30
C LYS A 33 9.52 24.13 29.30
N GLY A 34 8.23 23.78 29.21
CA GLY A 34 7.33 24.45 28.27
C GLY A 34 6.02 23.71 28.10
N ARG A 35 5.19 24.27 27.25
CA ARG A 35 3.91 23.66 26.87
C ARG A 35 4.05 23.02 25.50
N TYR A 36 3.61 21.79 25.38
CA TYR A 36 3.75 21.00 24.15
C TYR A 36 2.41 20.45 23.71
N ARG A 37 2.27 20.23 22.40
CA ARG A 37 1.09 19.58 21.83
C ARG A 37 1.45 18.15 21.48
N GLU A 38 0.64 17.21 21.95
CA GLU A 38 0.75 15.81 21.55
C GLU A 38 -0.37 15.51 20.54
N THR A 39 -0.01 14.91 19.42
CA THR A 39 -0.96 14.58 18.35
C THR A 39 -0.88 13.09 18.05
N ILE A 40 -2.05 12.46 17.92
CA ILE A 40 -2.13 11.05 17.55
C ILE A 40 -2.74 10.98 16.16
N GLU A 41 -2.02 10.35 15.25
CA GLU A 41 -2.51 10.12 13.88
C GLU A 41 -2.29 8.67 13.50
N LYS A 42 -3.08 8.19 12.55
CA LYS A 42 -2.95 6.81 12.14
C LYS A 42 -1.62 6.60 11.44
N PHE A 43 -0.91 5.56 11.88
CA PHE A 43 0.38 5.21 11.30
C PHE A 43 0.20 4.19 10.19
N TYR A 44 0.76 4.51 9.04
CA TYR A 44 0.79 3.59 7.90
C TYR A 44 2.24 3.31 7.56
N ARG A 45 2.58 2.04 7.51
CA ARG A 45 3.92 1.65 7.06
C ARG A 45 4.05 1.98 5.58
N LYS A 46 5.08 2.74 5.23
CA LYS A 46 5.35 3.02 3.81
C LYS A 46 5.74 1.74 3.09
N SER A 47 5.37 1.66 1.83
CA SER A 47 5.75 0.54 0.98
C SER A 47 7.27 0.43 0.88
N THR A 48 7.78 -0.78 0.97
CA THR A 48 9.22 -1.03 0.92
C THR A 48 9.65 -1.26 -0.53
N PRO A 49 10.94 -1.09 -0.85
CA PRO A 49 11.45 -1.46 -2.16
C PRO A 49 11.19 -2.93 -2.52
N LEU A 50 11.21 -3.84 -1.52
CA LEU A 50 10.89 -5.24 -1.77
C LEU A 50 9.44 -5.43 -2.18
N GLN A 51 8.51 -4.70 -1.55
CA GLN A 51 7.09 -4.76 -1.92
C GLN A 51 6.86 -4.25 -3.34
N PHE A 52 7.51 -3.15 -3.72
CA PHE A 52 7.42 -2.66 -5.09
C PHE A 52 8.09 -3.61 -6.08
N GLY A 53 9.21 -4.22 -5.69
CA GLY A 53 9.86 -5.22 -6.52
C GLY A 53 8.96 -6.43 -6.76
N TYR A 54 8.24 -6.86 -5.75
CA TYR A 54 7.28 -7.94 -5.88
C TYR A 54 6.12 -7.55 -6.80
N LEU A 55 5.57 -6.36 -6.61
CA LEU A 55 4.43 -5.89 -7.39
C LEU A 55 4.79 -5.68 -8.86
N TYR A 56 5.82 -4.87 -9.14
CA TYR A 56 6.17 -4.47 -10.49
C TYR A 56 7.06 -5.49 -11.21
N GLY A 57 7.79 -6.31 -10.46
CA GLY A 57 8.69 -7.30 -11.03
C GLY A 57 8.10 -8.67 -11.19
N LEU A 58 7.05 -9.00 -10.44
CA LEU A 58 6.47 -10.34 -10.46
C LEU A 58 4.97 -10.32 -10.75
N ILE A 59 4.19 -9.62 -9.93
CA ILE A 59 2.72 -9.66 -10.06
C ILE A 59 2.25 -9.08 -11.38
N TYR A 60 2.61 -7.84 -11.67
CA TYR A 60 2.13 -7.18 -12.88
C TYR A 60 2.57 -7.88 -14.16
N PRO A 61 3.84 -8.30 -14.31
CA PRO A 61 4.21 -9.04 -15.52
C PRO A 61 3.43 -10.33 -15.72
N LYS A 62 3.25 -11.12 -14.67
CA LYS A 62 2.48 -12.37 -14.77
C LYS A 62 1.01 -12.10 -15.04
N PHE A 63 0.45 -11.09 -14.37
CA PHE A 63 -0.94 -10.69 -14.58
C PHE A 63 -1.16 -10.24 -16.01
N LEU A 64 -0.26 -9.43 -16.55
CA LEU A 64 -0.37 -8.91 -17.91
C LEU A 64 -0.35 -10.03 -18.95
N LEU A 65 0.61 -10.96 -18.81
CA LEU A 65 0.68 -12.12 -19.73
C LEU A 65 -0.58 -12.96 -19.65
N ALA A 66 -1.08 -13.19 -18.45
CA ALA A 66 -2.30 -13.96 -18.25
C ALA A 66 -3.52 -13.26 -18.85
N ALA A 67 -3.57 -11.93 -18.73
CA ALA A 67 -4.66 -11.16 -19.31
C ALA A 67 -4.66 -11.27 -20.84
N TRP A 68 -3.48 -11.16 -21.46
CA TRP A 68 -3.37 -11.35 -22.92
C TRP A 68 -3.78 -12.78 -23.31
N ASP A 69 -3.36 -13.79 -22.56
CA ASP A 69 -3.73 -15.18 -22.81
C ASP A 69 -5.24 -15.40 -22.65
N ALA A 70 -5.87 -14.62 -21.79
CA ALA A 70 -7.32 -14.71 -21.56
C ALA A 70 -8.17 -13.96 -22.59
N GLY A 71 -7.53 -13.30 -23.55
CA GLY A 71 -8.24 -12.64 -24.63
C GLY A 71 -8.18 -11.12 -24.61
N TYR A 72 -7.61 -10.52 -23.57
CA TYR A 72 -7.37 -9.08 -23.60
C TYR A 72 -6.21 -8.79 -24.54
N THR A 73 -6.26 -7.63 -25.19
CA THR A 73 -5.28 -7.30 -26.22
C THR A 73 -4.31 -6.23 -25.73
N THR A 74 -3.29 -5.97 -26.55
CA THR A 74 -2.38 -4.86 -26.28
C THR A 74 -3.06 -3.50 -26.40
N ASP A 75 -4.26 -3.45 -26.99
CA ASP A 75 -5.06 -2.22 -26.99
C ASP A 75 -5.70 -1.98 -25.62
N ASP A 76 -5.97 -3.06 -24.89
CA ASP A 76 -6.52 -2.95 -23.52
C ASP A 76 -5.42 -2.62 -22.50
N PHE A 77 -4.33 -3.38 -22.57
CA PHE A 77 -3.16 -3.21 -21.68
C PHE A 77 -1.91 -3.30 -22.52
N LYS A 78 -1.34 -2.17 -22.80
CA LYS A 78 -0.13 -2.11 -23.63
C LYS A 78 1.10 -2.59 -22.87
N ASP A 79 1.18 -2.24 -21.60
CA ASP A 79 2.35 -2.52 -20.76
C ASP A 79 1.96 -2.54 -19.28
N VAL A 80 2.95 -2.75 -18.44
CA VAL A 80 2.74 -2.81 -17.00
C VAL A 80 2.22 -1.47 -16.45
N GLU A 81 2.63 -0.35 -17.02
CA GLU A 81 2.15 0.96 -16.54
C GLU A 81 0.65 1.13 -16.76
N GLU A 82 0.15 0.73 -17.91
CA GLU A 82 -1.29 0.78 -18.16
C GLU A 82 -2.05 -0.19 -17.27
N LEU A 83 -1.50 -1.37 -17.07
CA LEU A 83 -2.10 -2.35 -16.17
C LEU A 83 -2.14 -1.83 -14.74
N ASP A 84 -1.05 -1.22 -14.28
CA ASP A 84 -0.98 -0.62 -12.95
C ASP A 84 -2.08 0.42 -12.75
N LEU A 85 -2.28 1.29 -13.73
CA LEU A 85 -3.31 2.31 -13.66
C LEU A 85 -4.71 1.69 -13.59
N TRP A 86 -4.97 0.67 -14.40
CA TRP A 86 -6.24 -0.04 -14.38
C TRP A 86 -6.50 -0.70 -13.03
N CYS A 87 -5.48 -1.36 -12.48
CA CYS A 87 -5.59 -2.02 -11.18
C CYS A 87 -5.82 -1.03 -10.05
N ARG A 88 -5.10 0.09 -10.06
CA ARG A 88 -5.30 1.11 -9.03
C ARG A 88 -6.66 1.75 -9.11
N ALA A 89 -7.15 2.01 -10.32
CA ALA A 89 -8.50 2.54 -10.49
C ALA A 89 -9.55 1.62 -9.90
N ARG A 90 -9.31 0.32 -9.95
CA ARG A 90 -10.27 -0.69 -9.50
C ARG A 90 -10.14 -1.02 -8.02
N TRP A 91 -8.93 -1.11 -7.48
CA TRP A 91 -8.70 -1.58 -6.12
C TRP A 91 -7.93 -0.64 -5.21
N ALA A 92 -7.36 0.42 -5.75
CA ALA A 92 -6.64 1.42 -4.97
C ALA A 92 -7.09 2.81 -5.42
N ASN A 93 -8.32 3.15 -5.08
CA ASN A 93 -8.97 4.37 -5.55
C ASN A 93 -9.53 5.16 -4.38
N LYS A 94 -9.96 6.39 -4.69
CA LYS A 94 -10.62 7.25 -3.74
C LYS A 94 -11.84 7.90 -4.38
N PRO A 95 -12.88 8.22 -3.60
CA PRO A 95 -14.03 8.94 -4.13
C PRO A 95 -13.70 10.43 -4.31
N VAL A 96 -14.21 10.98 -5.41
CA VAL A 96 -14.13 12.42 -5.67
C VAL A 96 -15.56 12.89 -5.94
N THR A 97 -16.00 13.88 -5.17
CA THR A 97 -17.36 14.38 -5.25
C THR A 97 -17.40 15.68 -6.04
N ASN A 98 -18.30 15.74 -7.02
CA ASN A 98 -18.59 16.99 -7.73
C ASN A 98 -19.43 17.88 -6.83
N ARG A 99 -18.91 19.04 -6.49
CA ARG A 99 -19.59 19.96 -5.55
C ARG A 99 -20.88 20.52 -6.09
N ASP A 100 -21.02 20.64 -7.40
CA ASP A 100 -22.20 21.22 -8.03
C ASP A 100 -23.34 20.21 -8.19
N THR A 101 -23.01 18.97 -8.56
CA THR A 101 -24.00 17.94 -8.86
C THR A 101 -24.16 16.91 -7.77
N GLY A 102 -23.17 16.80 -6.86
CA GLY A 102 -23.16 15.76 -5.84
C GLY A 102 -22.73 14.39 -6.37
N GLU A 103 -22.38 14.30 -7.64
CA GLU A 103 -21.95 13.04 -8.23
C GLU A 103 -20.62 12.59 -7.66
N VAL A 104 -20.50 11.30 -7.35
CA VAL A 104 -19.29 10.70 -6.81
C VAL A 104 -18.70 9.76 -7.83
N ILE A 105 -17.42 9.95 -8.17
CA ILE A 105 -16.68 9.04 -9.02
C ILE A 105 -15.47 8.52 -8.26
N LYS A 106 -14.94 7.37 -8.68
CA LYS A 106 -13.74 6.80 -8.09
C LYS A 106 -12.57 7.02 -9.03
N VAL A 107 -11.49 7.58 -8.50
CA VAL A 107 -10.27 7.82 -9.27
C VAL A 107 -9.11 7.07 -8.63
N PRO A 108 -8.10 6.65 -9.42
CA PRO A 108 -6.95 5.96 -8.83
C PRO A 108 -6.21 6.86 -7.86
N LEU A 109 -5.64 6.27 -6.82
CA LEU A 109 -4.77 6.99 -5.92
C LEU A 109 -3.55 7.50 -6.67
N SER A 110 -3.06 8.68 -6.31
CA SER A 110 -1.77 9.17 -6.81
C SER A 110 -0.66 8.24 -6.31
N LYS A 111 0.53 8.33 -6.92
CA LYS A 111 1.67 7.53 -6.47
C LYS A 111 2.02 7.82 -5.01
N ALA A 112 1.94 9.08 -4.59
CA ALA A 112 2.22 9.46 -3.21
C ALA A 112 1.21 8.85 -2.24
N GLU A 113 -0.06 8.82 -2.61
CA GLU A 113 -1.09 8.18 -1.79
C GLU A 113 -0.96 6.66 -1.81
N PHE A 114 -0.61 6.10 -2.97
CA PHE A 114 -0.51 4.65 -3.16
C PHE A 114 0.56 4.03 -2.26
N ILE A 115 1.67 4.71 -2.02
CA ILE A 115 2.73 4.18 -1.17
C ILE A 115 2.32 4.11 0.32
N THR A 116 1.21 4.74 0.70
CA THR A 116 0.73 4.71 2.08
C THR A 116 -0.25 3.60 2.37
N ILE A 117 -0.78 2.92 1.34
CA ILE A 117 -1.74 1.84 1.57
C ILE A 117 -1.02 0.54 1.94
N ASP A 118 -1.79 -0.42 2.43
CA ASP A 118 -1.25 -1.75 2.71
C ASP A 118 -0.96 -2.47 1.39
N GLN A 119 0.31 -2.48 1.00
CA GLN A 119 0.73 -3.07 -0.27
C GLN A 119 0.50 -4.58 -0.31
N MET A 120 0.63 -5.26 0.84
CA MET A 120 0.41 -6.70 0.86
C MET A 120 -1.07 -7.04 0.67
N ALA A 121 -1.96 -6.25 1.24
CA ALA A 121 -3.40 -6.42 1.01
C ALA A 121 -3.73 -6.18 -0.46
N TYR A 122 -3.16 -5.14 -1.05
CA TYR A 122 -3.35 -4.84 -2.46
C TYR A 122 -2.83 -5.98 -3.36
N CYS A 123 -1.63 -6.47 -3.07
CA CYS A 123 -1.06 -7.60 -3.82
C CYS A 123 -1.92 -8.85 -3.71
N ASN A 124 -2.48 -9.11 -2.53
CA ASN A 124 -3.34 -10.27 -2.33
C ASN A 124 -4.64 -10.16 -3.13
N ILE A 125 -5.19 -8.95 -3.28
CA ILE A 125 -6.35 -8.74 -4.14
C ILE A 125 -6.03 -9.11 -5.59
N LEU A 126 -4.87 -8.66 -6.09
CA LEU A 126 -4.43 -8.96 -7.45
C LEU A 126 -4.21 -10.45 -7.65
N ARG A 127 -3.59 -11.12 -6.68
CA ARG A 127 -3.34 -12.56 -6.74
C ARG A 127 -4.66 -13.34 -6.77
N THR A 128 -5.62 -12.93 -5.95
CA THR A 128 -6.93 -13.56 -5.91
C THR A 128 -7.67 -13.39 -7.24
N PHE A 129 -7.67 -12.17 -7.77
CA PHE A 129 -8.29 -11.91 -9.06
C PHE A 129 -7.64 -12.75 -10.18
N ALA A 130 -6.32 -12.79 -10.20
CA ALA A 130 -5.60 -13.57 -11.21
C ALA A 130 -5.94 -15.07 -11.11
N SER A 131 -6.06 -15.58 -9.90
CA SER A 131 -6.42 -16.99 -9.70
C SER A 131 -7.86 -17.27 -10.13
N GLU A 132 -8.81 -16.42 -9.74
CA GLU A 132 -10.23 -16.65 -9.99
C GLU A 132 -10.64 -16.36 -11.43
N TYR A 133 -10.10 -15.33 -12.05
CA TYR A 133 -10.57 -14.89 -13.36
C TYR A 133 -9.59 -15.13 -14.50
N LEU A 134 -8.31 -15.20 -14.22
CA LEU A 134 -7.28 -15.45 -15.23
C LEU A 134 -6.71 -16.86 -15.19
N GLY A 135 -7.06 -17.60 -14.13
CA GLY A 135 -6.67 -19.01 -14.03
C GLY A 135 -5.19 -19.25 -13.79
N ILE A 136 -4.47 -18.29 -13.23
CA ILE A 136 -3.05 -18.46 -12.94
C ILE A 136 -2.77 -18.34 -11.45
N TYR A 137 -1.67 -18.92 -11.03
CA TYR A 137 -1.17 -18.80 -9.68
C TYR A 137 0.01 -17.84 -9.66
N ILE A 138 -0.07 -16.81 -8.84
CA ILE A 138 1.05 -15.91 -8.58
C ILE A 138 1.55 -16.24 -7.17
N GLU A 139 2.80 -16.62 -7.05
CA GLU A 139 3.36 -17.05 -5.78
C GLU A 139 3.38 -15.95 -4.73
N GLU A 140 3.34 -16.35 -3.47
CA GLU A 140 3.41 -15.43 -2.36
C GLU A 140 4.74 -14.71 -2.31
N PRO A 141 4.79 -13.52 -1.71
CA PRO A 141 6.04 -12.80 -1.58
C PRO A 141 7.00 -13.56 -0.67
N ASP A 142 8.25 -13.54 -1.06
CA ASP A 142 9.34 -14.15 -0.32
C ASP A 142 10.42 -13.09 -0.18
N SER A 143 10.91 -12.84 1.03
CA SER A 143 11.94 -11.84 1.25
C SER A 143 13.20 -12.09 0.42
N ASN A 144 13.40 -13.32 -0.04
CA ASN A 144 14.56 -13.71 -0.85
C ASN A 144 14.24 -13.88 -2.33
N TRP A 145 13.06 -13.46 -2.78
CA TRP A 145 12.64 -13.74 -4.15
C TRP A 145 13.63 -13.22 -5.22
N LYS A 146 14.25 -12.08 -4.96
CA LYS A 146 15.24 -11.53 -5.88
C LYS A 146 16.53 -12.34 -5.94
N ASN A 147 16.80 -13.12 -4.91
CA ASN A 147 17.98 -13.95 -4.81
C ASN A 147 17.78 -15.35 -5.37
N LYS A 148 16.53 -15.71 -5.66
CA LYS A 148 16.24 -17.02 -6.27
C LYS A 148 16.57 -16.98 -7.74
N LYS A 149 17.67 -17.61 -8.11
CA LYS A 149 18.08 -17.69 -9.50
C LYS A 149 17.41 -18.85 -10.20
N LYS A 150 17.10 -18.61 -11.43
CA LYS A 150 16.46 -19.65 -12.27
C LYS A 150 17.52 -20.48 -12.95
#